data_fbe81288b0ab3354b1ef9d3802fb16c8
#
_entry.id   fbe81288b0ab3354b1ef9d3802fb16c8
#
_cell.length_a   1.000
_cell.length_b   1.000
_cell.length_c   1.000
_cell.angle_alpha   90.00
_cell.angle_beta   90.00
_cell.angle_gamma   90.00
#
_symmetry.space_group_name_H-M   'P 1'
#
loop_
_entity.id
_entity.type
_entity.pdbx_description
1 polymer ?
#
loop_
_entity_poly.entity_id
_entity_poly.type
_entity_poly.pdbx_seq_one_letter_code
_entity_poly.pdbx_strand_id
1 'polypeptide(L)'
;MYGNAYLWGSGKDGRLGNGKFSNEPYPVAISDIRFSEIVCGHHNTFGISQEGLVYAWGRNEIGQLGVGNFANSPIPINIFSLNNQKIVHIACGWQHCLALSVDGRIFSWVSSKFA
;
A
#
# COMPACT_ATOMS: atom_id res chain seq x y z
N MET A 1 -13.61 15.07 -5.39
CA MET A 1 -13.16 15.51 -4.08
C MET A 1 -12.19 14.51 -3.50
N TYR A 2 -11.11 14.98 -2.99
CA TYR A 2 -10.05 14.11 -2.54
C TYR A 2 -9.74 14.40 -1.11
N GLY A 3 -9.63 13.35 -0.35
CA GLY A 3 -9.43 13.51 1.05
C GLY A 3 -8.07 13.02 1.52
N ASN A 4 -7.76 13.42 2.71
CA ASN A 4 -6.67 12.80 3.44
C ASN A 4 -7.12 11.41 3.87
N ALA A 5 -6.18 10.48 3.91
CA ALA A 5 -6.46 9.14 4.41
C ALA A 5 -6.30 9.11 5.92
N TYR A 6 -7.21 8.46 6.59
CA TYR A 6 -7.17 8.26 8.04
C TYR A 6 -7.21 6.77 8.31
N LEU A 7 -6.28 6.30 9.11
CA LEU A 7 -6.22 4.89 9.48
C LEU A 7 -6.11 4.78 10.99
N TRP A 8 -6.59 3.66 11.53
CA TRP A 8 -6.48 3.40 12.96
C TRP A 8 -6.53 1.90 13.20
N GLY A 9 -6.25 1.49 14.42
CA GLY A 9 -6.22 0.10 14.81
C GLY A 9 -4.80 -0.37 15.06
N SER A 10 -4.48 -1.58 14.60
CA SER A 10 -3.16 -2.15 14.83
C SER A 10 -2.09 -1.44 14.01
N GLY A 11 -1.04 -0.99 14.68
CA GLY A 11 0.12 -0.38 14.03
C GLY A 11 1.26 -1.35 13.80
N LYS A 12 1.03 -2.64 14.03
CA LYS A 12 2.07 -3.65 13.87
C LYS A 12 2.64 -3.59 12.45
N ASP A 13 3.94 -3.77 12.34
CA ASP A 13 4.69 -3.75 11.09
C ASP A 13 4.60 -2.43 10.32
N GLY A 14 4.07 -1.37 10.95
CA GLY A 14 3.95 -0.07 10.32
C GLY A 14 2.74 0.07 9.42
N ARG A 15 1.75 -0.81 9.55
CA ARG A 15 0.63 -0.89 8.60
C ARG A 15 -0.30 0.33 8.60
N LEU A 16 -0.19 1.21 9.59
CA LEU A 16 -1.00 2.43 9.61
C LEU A 16 -0.40 3.55 8.77
N GLY A 17 0.90 3.49 8.48
CA GLY A 17 1.52 4.48 7.60
C GLY A 17 1.75 5.84 8.22
N ASN A 18 1.65 5.97 9.54
CA ASN A 18 1.80 7.26 10.23
C ASN A 18 3.21 7.48 10.77
N GLY A 19 4.18 6.71 10.31
CA GLY A 19 5.56 6.81 10.76
C GLY A 19 5.85 6.06 12.05
N LYS A 20 4.89 5.33 12.57
CA LYS A 20 5.00 4.65 13.86
C LYS A 20 4.62 3.18 13.71
N PHE A 21 4.99 2.40 14.72
CA PHE A 21 4.64 0.99 14.80
C PHE A 21 3.65 0.71 15.92
N SER A 22 3.08 1.75 16.51
CA SER A 22 2.16 1.62 17.65
C SER A 22 0.73 1.56 17.16
N ASN A 23 -0.14 0.94 17.99
CA ASN A 23 -1.56 0.93 17.73
C ASN A 23 -2.15 2.33 17.92
N GLU A 24 -3.18 2.64 17.16
CA GLU A 24 -3.90 3.91 17.28
C GLU A 24 -5.36 3.62 17.49
N PRO A 25 -5.91 4.00 18.63
CA PRO A 25 -7.33 3.73 18.90
C PRO A 25 -8.28 4.67 18.18
N TYR A 26 -7.78 5.74 17.59
CA TYR A 26 -8.59 6.72 16.87
C TYR A 26 -8.02 6.98 15.49
N PRO A 27 -8.85 7.41 14.53
CA PRO A 27 -8.35 7.72 13.18
C PRO A 27 -7.22 8.74 13.21
N VAL A 28 -6.14 8.44 12.47
CA VAL A 28 -5.01 9.35 12.33
C VAL A 28 -4.73 9.58 10.85
N ALA A 29 -4.41 10.81 10.50
CA ALA A 29 -4.02 11.16 9.14
C ALA A 29 -2.62 10.63 8.88
N ILE A 30 -2.37 10.10 7.68
CA ILE A 30 -1.14 9.37 7.44
C ILE A 30 -0.11 10.10 6.59
N SER A 31 -0.49 11.06 5.78
CA SER A 31 0.49 11.77 4.95
C SER A 31 -0.18 12.92 4.24
N ASP A 32 0.65 13.67 3.48
CA ASP A 32 0.14 14.72 2.61
C ASP A 32 -0.33 14.19 1.27
N ILE A 33 -0.16 12.90 1.00
CA ILE A 33 -0.59 12.31 -0.26
C ILE A 33 -2.11 12.22 -0.26
N ARG A 34 -2.71 12.66 -1.35
CA ARG A 34 -4.15 12.56 -1.52
C ARG A 34 -4.46 11.30 -2.28
N PHE A 35 -5.17 10.40 -1.62
CA PHE A 35 -5.48 9.10 -2.17
C PHE A 35 -6.89 9.07 -2.73
N SER A 36 -7.05 8.41 -3.87
CA SER A 36 -8.38 8.11 -4.41
C SER A 36 -8.88 6.77 -3.88
N GLU A 37 -7.99 5.90 -3.43
CA GLU A 37 -8.38 4.59 -2.93
C GLU A 37 -7.33 4.10 -1.94
N ILE A 38 -7.80 3.46 -0.86
CA ILE A 38 -6.95 2.78 0.12
C ILE A 38 -7.40 1.33 0.17
N VAL A 39 -6.46 0.41 0.12
CA VAL A 39 -6.73 -1.02 0.17
C VAL A 39 -5.91 -1.63 1.29
N CYS A 40 -6.59 -2.28 2.22
CA CYS A 40 -5.94 -2.91 3.35
C CYS A 40 -5.72 -4.39 3.06
N GLY A 41 -4.47 -4.82 3.10
CA GLY A 41 -4.12 -6.22 3.01
C GLY A 41 -4.10 -6.84 4.40
N HIS A 42 -3.54 -8.05 4.48
CA HIS A 42 -3.53 -8.76 5.76
C HIS A 42 -2.62 -8.07 6.78
N HIS A 43 -1.42 -7.67 6.36
CA HIS A 43 -0.44 -7.02 7.24
C HIS A 43 0.13 -5.75 6.61
N ASN A 44 -0.49 -5.25 5.57
CA ASN A 44 0.03 -4.10 4.85
C ASN A 44 -1.12 -3.30 4.25
N THR A 45 -0.77 -2.15 3.69
CA THR A 45 -1.75 -1.23 3.14
C THR A 45 -1.23 -0.68 1.83
N PHE A 46 -2.12 -0.47 0.89
CA PHE A 46 -1.80 0.13 -0.40
C PHE A 46 -2.69 1.34 -0.62
N GLY A 47 -2.15 2.35 -1.29
CA GLY A 47 -2.92 3.52 -1.65
C GLY A 47 -2.68 3.90 -3.09
N ILE A 48 -3.74 4.34 -3.76
CA ILE A 48 -3.66 4.86 -5.12
C ILE A 48 -3.90 6.35 -5.04
N SER A 49 -2.95 7.15 -5.54
CA SER A 49 -3.11 8.59 -5.58
C SER A 49 -4.02 8.99 -6.74
N GLN A 50 -4.39 10.27 -6.76
CA GLN A 50 -5.20 10.80 -7.85
C GLN A 50 -4.53 10.64 -9.21
N GLU A 51 -3.22 10.72 -9.23
CA GLU A 51 -2.46 10.60 -10.48
C GLU A 51 -2.30 9.16 -10.93
N GLY A 52 -2.79 8.20 -10.15
CA GLY A 52 -2.64 6.79 -10.48
C GLY A 52 -1.33 6.18 -10.00
N LEU A 53 -0.63 6.87 -9.10
CA LEU A 53 0.58 6.34 -8.50
C LEU A 53 0.23 5.45 -7.31
N VAL A 54 1.00 4.38 -7.13
CA VAL A 54 0.73 3.40 -6.07
C VAL A 54 1.77 3.55 -4.97
N TYR A 55 1.27 3.55 -3.74
CA TYR A 55 2.08 3.59 -2.54
C TYR A 55 1.75 2.39 -1.68
N ALA A 56 2.74 1.90 -0.94
CA ALA A 56 2.58 0.73 -0.10
C ALA A 56 3.30 0.94 1.22
N TRP A 57 2.76 0.35 2.28
CA TRP A 57 3.39 0.41 3.59
C TRP A 57 2.92 -0.76 4.45
N GLY A 58 3.66 -1.00 5.53
CA GLY A 58 3.39 -2.09 6.44
C GLY A 58 4.41 -3.20 6.29
N ARG A 59 3.95 -4.43 6.50
CA ARG A 59 4.82 -5.58 6.51
C ARG A 59 5.39 -5.88 5.13
N ASN A 60 6.70 -6.16 5.08
CA ASN A 60 7.39 -6.38 3.83
C ASN A 60 8.46 -7.48 3.95
N GLU A 61 8.39 -8.30 4.97
CA GLU A 61 9.42 -9.30 5.23
C GLU A 61 9.55 -10.33 4.12
N ILE A 62 8.51 -10.51 3.31
CA ILE A 62 8.52 -11.44 2.20
C ILE A 62 8.27 -10.72 0.88
N GLY A 63 8.52 -9.43 0.84
CA GLY A 63 8.43 -8.66 -0.39
C GLY A 63 7.02 -8.28 -0.82
N GLN A 64 6.03 -8.40 0.07
CA GLN A 64 4.63 -8.18 -0.30
C GLN A 64 4.30 -6.74 -0.67
N LEU A 65 5.15 -5.78 -0.33
CA LEU A 65 4.91 -4.40 -0.74
C LEU A 65 5.28 -4.14 -2.21
N GLY A 66 6.13 -4.99 -2.79
CA GLY A 66 6.48 -4.82 -4.20
C GLY A 66 7.44 -3.67 -4.46
N VAL A 67 8.22 -3.25 -3.45
CA VAL A 67 9.09 -2.07 -3.58
C VAL A 67 10.56 -2.42 -3.80
N GLY A 68 10.86 -3.70 -4.01
CA GLY A 68 12.22 -4.12 -4.33
C GLY A 68 13.11 -4.41 -3.15
N ASN A 69 12.56 -4.40 -1.93
CA ASN A 69 13.31 -4.78 -0.73
C ASN A 69 12.38 -5.49 0.24
N PHE A 70 12.90 -5.87 1.40
CA PHE A 70 12.15 -6.63 2.39
C PHE A 70 11.99 -5.89 3.71
N ALA A 71 12.21 -4.59 3.73
CA ALA A 71 12.04 -3.81 4.94
C ALA A 71 10.58 -3.43 5.16
N ASN A 72 10.07 -3.64 6.37
CA ASN A 72 8.76 -3.12 6.76
C ASN A 72 8.80 -1.59 6.71
N SER A 73 7.70 -0.99 6.34
CA SER A 73 7.67 0.46 6.22
C SER A 73 6.52 1.06 7.01
N PRO A 74 6.80 2.00 7.93
CA PRO A 74 5.75 2.71 8.64
C PRO A 74 5.24 3.94 7.88
N ILE A 75 5.79 4.23 6.70
CA ILE A 75 5.36 5.37 5.88
C ILE A 75 5.07 4.88 4.46
N PRO A 76 4.19 5.58 3.73
CA PRO A 76 3.92 5.23 2.34
C PRO A 76 5.20 5.30 1.48
N ILE A 77 5.43 4.25 0.71
CA ILE A 77 6.54 4.18 -0.22
C ILE A 77 5.97 3.98 -1.62
N ASN A 78 6.40 4.80 -2.56
CA ASN A 78 5.94 4.70 -3.94
C ASN A 78 6.48 3.42 -4.60
N ILE A 79 5.59 2.67 -5.22
CA ILE A 79 5.99 1.53 -6.05
C ILE A 79 6.30 2.07 -7.44
N PHE A 80 7.52 2.56 -7.62
CA PHE A 80 7.83 3.32 -8.82
C PHE A 80 7.84 2.48 -10.10
N SER A 81 7.95 1.16 -9.98
CA SER A 81 7.84 0.30 -11.17
C SER A 81 6.46 0.35 -11.81
N LEU A 82 5.46 0.85 -11.10
CA LEU A 82 4.11 1.02 -11.63
C LEU A 82 3.81 2.46 -12.05
N ASN A 83 4.77 3.37 -11.97
CA ASN A 83 4.49 4.79 -12.20
C ASN A 83 4.08 5.12 -13.64
N ASN A 84 4.50 4.31 -14.61
CA ASN A 84 4.13 4.52 -16.00
C ASN A 84 2.77 3.91 -16.33
N GLN A 85 2.16 3.25 -15.38
CA GLN A 85 0.84 2.65 -15.51
C GLN A 85 -0.11 3.46 -14.64
N LYS A 86 -1.17 3.96 -15.22
CA LYS A 86 -2.17 4.63 -14.41
C LYS A 86 -3.01 3.54 -13.75
N ILE A 87 -2.78 3.30 -12.48
CA ILE A 87 -3.45 2.23 -11.75
C ILE A 87 -4.77 2.77 -11.22
N VAL A 88 -5.84 1.99 -11.41
CA VAL A 88 -7.18 2.38 -10.99
C VAL A 88 -7.74 1.48 -9.89
N HIS A 89 -7.23 0.26 -9.73
CA HIS A 89 -7.67 -0.65 -8.68
C HIS A 89 -6.53 -1.52 -8.20
N ILE A 90 -6.57 -1.86 -6.92
CA ILE A 90 -5.67 -2.85 -6.32
C ILE A 90 -6.52 -3.80 -5.50
N ALA A 91 -6.19 -5.08 -5.58
CA ALA A 91 -6.80 -6.11 -4.74
C ALA A 91 -5.67 -6.90 -4.09
N CYS A 92 -5.82 -7.20 -2.81
CA CYS A 92 -4.80 -7.91 -2.05
C CYS A 92 -5.37 -9.17 -1.44
N GLY A 93 -4.68 -10.29 -1.65
CA GLY A 93 -4.92 -11.51 -0.90
C GLY A 93 -3.91 -11.63 0.23
N TRP A 94 -3.74 -12.84 0.74
CA TRP A 94 -2.83 -13.08 1.86
C TRP A 94 -1.38 -12.81 1.48
N GLN A 95 -0.96 -13.25 0.30
CA GLN A 95 0.43 -13.21 -0.10
C GLN A 95 0.62 -12.70 -1.52
N HIS A 96 -0.40 -12.11 -2.11
CA HIS A 96 -0.29 -11.57 -3.45
C HIS A 96 -1.16 -10.34 -3.60
N CYS A 97 -0.80 -9.52 -4.56
CA CYS A 97 -1.55 -8.33 -4.89
C CYS A 97 -1.72 -8.24 -6.39
N LEU A 98 -2.80 -7.63 -6.81
CA LEU A 98 -3.10 -7.38 -8.22
C LEU A 98 -3.36 -5.89 -8.40
N ALA A 99 -2.85 -5.33 -9.47
CA ALA A 99 -3.12 -3.95 -9.83
C ALA A 99 -3.68 -3.92 -11.24
N LEU A 100 -4.73 -3.12 -11.44
CA LEU A 100 -5.37 -2.94 -12.74
C LEU A 100 -5.10 -1.54 -13.23
N SER A 101 -4.55 -1.42 -14.43
CA SER A 101 -4.31 -0.12 -15.03
C SER A 101 -5.54 0.36 -15.80
N VAL A 102 -5.54 1.66 -16.11
CA VAL A 102 -6.67 2.27 -16.82
C VAL A 102 -6.87 1.68 -18.22
N ASP A 103 -5.82 1.15 -18.83
CA ASP A 103 -5.91 0.55 -20.16
C ASP A 103 -6.12 -0.96 -20.13
N GLY A 104 -6.47 -1.51 -18.95
CA GLY A 104 -6.87 -2.91 -18.84
C GLY A 104 -5.77 -3.90 -18.57
N ARG A 105 -4.55 -3.44 -18.29
CA ARG A 105 -3.46 -4.35 -17.96
C ARG A 105 -3.54 -4.76 -16.50
N ILE A 106 -3.13 -5.99 -16.23
CA ILE A 106 -3.09 -6.53 -14.87
C ILE A 106 -1.64 -6.81 -14.51
N PHE A 107 -1.23 -6.31 -13.35
CA PHE A 107 0.07 -6.55 -12.78
C PHE A 107 -0.12 -7.31 -11.48
N SER A 108 0.75 -8.28 -11.22
CA SER A 108 0.65 -9.05 -10.00
C SER A 108 2.02 -9.23 -9.38
N TRP A 109 2.05 -9.32 -8.07
CA TRP A 109 3.26 -9.69 -7.36
C TRP A 109 2.87 -10.53 -6.15
N VAL A 110 3.77 -11.42 -5.78
CA VAL A 110 3.51 -12.39 -4.73
C VAL A 110 4.67 -12.43 -3.78
N SER A 111 4.43 -13.05 -2.65
CA SER A 111 5.48 -13.34 -1.71
C SER A 111 6.54 -14.21 -2.37
N SER A 112 7.79 -13.77 -2.32
CA SER A 112 8.88 -14.52 -2.89
C SER A 112 9.19 -15.79 -2.11
N LYS A 113 8.65 -15.93 -0.90
CA LYS A 113 8.94 -17.07 -0.07
C LYS A 113 8.46 -18.38 -0.67
N PHE A 114 7.38 -18.34 -1.43
CA PHE A 114 6.78 -19.53 -2.02
C PHE A 114 6.69 -19.46 -3.53
N ALA A 115 7.28 -18.46 -4.11
CA ALA A 115 7.24 -18.32 -5.56
C ALA A 115 8.22 -19.28 -6.23
#